data_11512a2ff84a00048edb2313fbe3527d
#
_entry.id   11512a2ff84a00048edb2313fbe3527d
#
_cell.length_a   1.000
_cell.length_b   1.000
_cell.length_c   1.000
_cell.angle_alpha   90.00
_cell.angle_beta   90.00
_cell.angle_gamma   90.00
#
_symmetry.space_group_name_H-M   'P 1'
#
loop_
_entity.id
_entity.type
_entity.pdbx_description
1 polymer ?
#
loop_
_entity_poly.entity_id
_entity_poly.type
_entity_poly.pdbx_seq_one_letter_code
_entity_poly.pdbx_strand_id
1 'polypeptide(L)'
;MINGAHFIIYSRDAEADRAFFRDVLHFPAVDAGRGWLIFALPPAELAMHPAEGEEAPALYLMCTDLKAVLASLQARQIPFEPPTEARWGTLVHFKLPSEARIGVYQPKHPTALSLWPR
;
A
#
# COMPACT_ATOMS: atom_id res chain seq x y z
N MET A 1 -5.22 -21.04 14.79
CA MET A 1 -5.52 -20.64 13.39
C MET A 1 -4.88 -19.30 13.10
N ILE A 2 -4.38 -19.13 11.87
CA ILE A 2 -3.79 -17.85 11.44
C ILE A 2 -4.89 -16.81 11.35
N ASN A 3 -4.67 -15.63 11.93
CA ASN A 3 -5.70 -14.59 12.01
C ASN A 3 -5.30 -13.26 11.34
N GLY A 4 -4.12 -13.18 10.73
CA GLY A 4 -3.70 -11.94 10.07
C GLY A 4 -2.33 -12.06 9.45
N ALA A 5 -1.86 -10.95 8.89
CA ALA A 5 -0.52 -10.82 8.35
C ALA A 5 0.07 -9.46 8.76
N HIS A 6 1.38 -9.41 8.88
CA HIS A 6 2.09 -8.21 9.29
C HIS A 6 3.18 -7.93 8.26
N PHE A 7 3.09 -6.76 7.60
CA PHE A 7 4.08 -6.35 6.60
C PHE A 7 5.02 -5.31 7.22
N ILE A 8 6.28 -5.39 6.85
CA ILE A 8 7.29 -4.46 7.35
C ILE A 8 7.92 -3.75 6.16
N ILE A 9 7.95 -2.41 6.23
CA ILE A 9 8.71 -1.58 5.31
C ILE A 9 9.93 -1.11 6.07
N TYR A 10 11.10 -1.50 5.60
CA TYR A 10 12.35 -1.01 6.18
C TYR A 10 12.63 0.38 5.64
N SER A 11 12.69 1.36 6.53
CA SER A 11 12.67 2.77 6.17
C SER A 11 13.91 3.49 6.69
N ARG A 12 14.45 4.39 5.87
CA ARG A 12 15.56 5.27 6.29
C ARG A 12 15.07 6.42 7.16
N ASP A 13 13.77 6.65 7.18
CA ASP A 13 13.14 7.67 8.01
C ASP A 13 11.77 7.15 8.45
N ALA A 14 11.79 6.27 9.44
CA ALA A 14 10.58 5.60 9.89
C ALA A 14 9.55 6.56 10.45
N GLU A 15 9.99 7.61 11.14
CA GLU A 15 9.07 8.61 11.69
C GLU A 15 8.31 9.34 10.59
N ALA A 16 8.99 9.76 9.52
CA ALA A 16 8.36 10.44 8.40
C ALA A 16 7.42 9.50 7.64
N ASP A 17 7.80 8.23 7.45
CA ASP A 17 6.93 7.25 6.80
C ASP A 17 5.69 6.97 7.62
N ARG A 18 5.81 6.87 8.95
CA ARG A 18 4.65 6.70 9.84
C ARG A 18 3.70 7.89 9.74
N ALA A 19 4.25 9.10 9.75
CA ALA A 19 3.43 10.31 9.59
C ALA A 19 2.70 10.31 8.24
N PHE A 20 3.33 9.81 7.18
CA PHE A 20 2.71 9.70 5.86
C PHE A 20 1.48 8.79 5.89
N PHE A 21 1.62 7.60 6.46
CA PHE A 21 0.49 6.66 6.55
C PHE A 21 -0.64 7.22 7.42
N ARG A 22 -0.29 7.93 8.49
CA ARG A 22 -1.28 8.54 9.38
C ARG A 22 -1.98 9.74 8.74
N ASP A 23 -1.21 10.68 8.16
CA ASP A 23 -1.72 12.00 7.81
C ASP A 23 -2.12 12.12 6.34
N VAL A 24 -1.51 11.33 5.45
CA VAL A 24 -1.82 11.35 4.01
C VAL A 24 -2.79 10.23 3.66
N LEU A 25 -2.48 8.99 4.08
CA LEU A 25 -3.29 7.82 3.74
C LEU A 25 -4.41 7.55 4.75
N HIS A 26 -4.34 8.18 5.93
CA HIS A 26 -5.36 8.07 6.98
C HIS A 26 -5.61 6.65 7.47
N PHE A 27 -4.56 5.84 7.57
CA PHE A 27 -4.69 4.51 8.14
C PHE A 27 -4.76 4.61 9.66
N PRO A 28 -5.70 3.92 10.30
CA PRO A 28 -5.74 3.87 11.75
C PRO A 28 -4.53 3.09 12.30
N ALA A 29 -4.09 3.46 13.49
CA ALA A 29 -2.90 2.87 14.08
C ALA A 29 -3.05 2.70 15.58
N VAL A 30 -2.27 1.76 16.14
CA VAL A 30 -2.02 1.67 17.56
C VAL A 30 -0.58 2.09 17.83
N ASP A 31 -0.33 2.68 19.00
CA ASP A 31 1.02 3.04 19.42
C ASP A 31 1.57 1.91 20.28
N ALA A 32 2.59 1.23 19.77
CA ALA A 32 3.25 0.14 20.50
C ALA A 32 4.29 0.64 21.50
N GLY A 33 4.42 1.96 21.65
CA GLY A 33 5.30 2.61 22.59
C GLY A 33 6.12 3.71 21.92
N ARG A 34 6.14 4.90 22.53
CA ARG A 34 6.99 6.04 22.12
C ARG A 34 6.88 6.43 20.65
N GLY A 35 5.66 6.42 20.10
CA GLY A 35 5.44 6.79 18.72
C GLY A 35 5.70 5.68 17.71
N TRP A 36 5.95 4.46 18.16
CA TRP A 36 6.11 3.29 17.29
C TRP A 36 4.74 2.82 16.82
N LEU A 37 4.26 3.43 15.74
CA LEU A 37 2.93 3.16 15.23
C LEU A 37 2.89 1.86 14.44
N ILE A 38 1.85 1.05 14.67
CA ILE A 38 1.53 -0.12 13.87
C ILE A 38 0.16 0.13 13.25
N PHE A 39 0.10 0.12 11.93
CA PHE A 39 -1.09 0.52 11.18
C PHE A 39 -1.98 -0.68 10.88
N ALA A 40 -3.28 -0.47 11.02
CA ALA A 40 -4.26 -1.42 10.52
C ALA A 40 -4.33 -1.29 9.01
N LEU A 41 -4.17 -2.41 8.31
CA LEU A 41 -4.33 -2.46 6.87
C LEU A 41 -5.75 -2.89 6.50
N PRO A 42 -6.23 -2.50 5.30
CA PRO A 42 -7.39 -3.16 4.72
C PRO A 42 -7.13 -4.67 4.59
N PRO A 43 -8.17 -5.49 4.43
CA PRO A 43 -7.97 -6.91 4.12
C PRO A 43 -7.01 -7.07 2.94
N ALA A 44 -6.18 -8.11 2.97
CA ALA A 44 -5.10 -8.27 2.02
C ALA A 44 -5.29 -9.52 1.14
N GLU A 45 -4.63 -9.51 -0.02
CA GLU A 45 -4.56 -10.64 -0.93
C GLU A 45 -3.13 -11.10 -1.10
N LEU A 46 -2.94 -12.37 -1.48
CA LEU A 46 -1.65 -12.93 -1.85
C LEU A 46 -1.75 -13.50 -3.25
N ALA A 47 -0.82 -13.14 -4.11
CA ALA A 47 -0.71 -13.70 -5.44
C ALA A 47 0.72 -14.15 -5.70
N MET A 48 0.89 -15.26 -6.40
CA MET A 48 2.17 -15.74 -6.85
C MET A 48 2.23 -15.57 -8.37
N HIS A 49 3.17 -14.73 -8.81
CA HIS A 49 3.39 -14.50 -10.23
C HIS A 49 4.65 -15.25 -10.67
N PRO A 50 4.70 -15.74 -11.94
CA PRO A 50 5.96 -16.33 -12.43
C PRO A 50 7.09 -15.33 -12.32
N ALA A 51 8.22 -15.78 -11.78
CA ALA A 51 9.40 -14.93 -11.64
C ALA A 51 10.15 -14.83 -12.97
N GLU A 52 10.61 -13.62 -13.30
CA GLU A 52 11.44 -13.35 -14.46
C GLU A 52 12.88 -13.08 -14.07
N GLY A 53 13.17 -13.05 -12.76
CA GLY A 53 14.49 -12.79 -12.18
C GLY A 53 14.43 -12.85 -10.67
N GLU A 54 15.24 -12.07 -10.01
CA GLU A 54 15.29 -12.00 -8.55
C GLU A 54 14.49 -10.78 -8.04
N GLU A 55 13.17 -10.82 -8.22
CA GLU A 55 12.33 -9.75 -7.71
C GLU A 55 12.10 -9.91 -6.21
N ALA A 56 12.08 -8.79 -5.50
CA ALA A 56 11.64 -8.75 -4.12
C ALA A 56 10.11 -8.86 -4.05
N PRO A 57 9.54 -9.38 -2.95
CA PRO A 57 8.10 -9.31 -2.75
C PRO A 57 7.62 -7.86 -2.87
N ALA A 58 6.48 -7.67 -3.53
CA ALA A 58 5.93 -6.35 -3.77
C ALA A 58 4.73 -6.10 -2.87
N LEU A 59 4.59 -4.86 -2.39
CA LEU A 59 3.41 -4.41 -1.67
C LEU A 59 2.63 -3.46 -2.57
N TYR A 60 1.38 -3.80 -2.79
CA TYR A 60 0.43 -2.92 -3.47
C TYR A 60 -0.74 -2.64 -2.55
N LEU A 61 -1.06 -1.38 -2.37
CA LEU A 61 -2.32 -1.00 -1.75
C LEU A 61 -3.43 -1.11 -2.79
N MET A 62 -4.61 -1.47 -2.35
CA MET A 62 -5.76 -1.64 -3.24
C MET A 62 -6.76 -0.51 -3.04
N CYS A 63 -7.43 -0.10 -4.10
CA CYS A 63 -8.47 0.92 -4.03
C CYS A 63 -9.60 0.60 -5.00
N THR A 64 -10.76 1.22 -4.76
CA THR A 64 -11.91 1.11 -5.65
C THR A 64 -12.01 2.27 -6.63
N ASP A 65 -11.32 3.37 -6.34
CA ASP A 65 -11.32 4.57 -7.17
C ASP A 65 -9.93 5.19 -7.19
N LEU A 66 -9.14 4.81 -8.18
CA LEU A 66 -7.78 5.30 -8.31
C LEU A 66 -7.72 6.81 -8.57
N LYS A 67 -8.69 7.34 -9.32
CA LYS A 67 -8.73 8.79 -9.59
C LYS A 67 -8.82 9.60 -8.30
N ALA A 68 -9.63 9.13 -7.34
CA ALA A 68 -9.75 9.79 -6.05
C ALA A 68 -8.43 9.73 -5.27
N VAL A 69 -7.75 8.59 -5.30
CA VAL A 69 -6.44 8.45 -4.64
C VAL A 69 -5.43 9.41 -5.24
N LEU A 70 -5.34 9.47 -6.58
CA LEU A 70 -4.41 10.37 -7.27
C LEU A 70 -4.72 11.83 -6.99
N ALA A 71 -6.00 12.21 -6.94
CA ALA A 71 -6.39 13.57 -6.57
C ALA A 71 -5.94 13.93 -5.17
N SER A 72 -6.03 12.99 -4.22
CA SER A 72 -5.56 13.19 -2.85
C SER A 72 -4.05 13.38 -2.78
N LEU A 73 -3.29 12.56 -3.51
CA LEU A 73 -1.83 12.72 -3.57
C LEU A 73 -1.45 14.06 -4.19
N GLN A 74 -2.14 14.45 -5.27
CA GLN A 74 -1.88 15.71 -5.97
C GLN A 74 -2.17 16.92 -5.08
N ALA A 75 -3.26 16.87 -4.32
CA ALA A 75 -3.62 17.94 -3.38
C ALA A 75 -2.56 18.12 -2.29
N ARG A 76 -1.82 17.07 -1.94
CA ARG A 76 -0.73 17.09 -0.97
C ARG A 76 0.63 17.31 -1.63
N GLN A 77 0.67 17.58 -2.94
CA GLN A 77 1.89 17.78 -3.70
C GLN A 77 2.85 16.58 -3.64
N ILE A 78 2.29 15.38 -3.59
CA ILE A 78 3.06 14.14 -3.62
C ILE A 78 3.14 13.68 -5.07
N PRO A 79 4.34 13.65 -5.67
CA PRO A 79 4.48 13.22 -7.05
C PRO A 79 4.25 11.71 -7.18
N PHE A 80 3.72 11.32 -8.32
CA PHE A 80 3.53 9.91 -8.65
C PHE A 80 3.88 9.68 -10.12
N GLU A 81 4.22 8.42 -10.44
CA GLU A 81 4.54 8.03 -11.81
C GLU A 81 3.25 7.96 -12.64
N PRO A 82 3.33 8.08 -13.97
CA PRO A 82 2.13 7.94 -14.80
C PRO A 82 1.44 6.59 -14.57
N PRO A 83 0.09 6.55 -14.60
CA PRO A 83 -0.64 5.29 -14.44
C PRO A 83 -0.25 4.25 -15.49
N THR A 84 -0.17 2.99 -15.07
CA THR A 84 0.11 1.86 -15.95
C THR A 84 -1.12 0.97 -16.00
N GLU A 85 -1.56 0.64 -17.21
CA GLU A 85 -2.64 -0.31 -17.43
C GLU A 85 -2.06 -1.72 -17.52
N ALA A 86 -2.55 -2.62 -16.67
CA ALA A 86 -2.21 -4.04 -16.69
C ALA A 86 -3.50 -4.85 -16.84
N ARG A 87 -3.36 -6.15 -17.14
CA ARG A 87 -4.55 -7.03 -17.26
C ARG A 87 -5.32 -7.10 -15.95
N TRP A 88 -4.62 -7.04 -14.83
CA TRP A 88 -5.19 -7.21 -13.49
C TRP A 88 -5.62 -5.90 -12.85
N GLY A 89 -5.30 -4.76 -13.43
CA GLY A 89 -5.73 -3.48 -12.89
C GLY A 89 -4.97 -2.30 -13.44
N THR A 90 -5.37 -1.12 -12.99
CA THR A 90 -4.65 0.13 -13.25
C THR A 90 -3.82 0.45 -12.01
N LEU A 91 -2.53 0.65 -12.19
CA LEU A 91 -1.63 0.86 -11.06
C LEU A 91 -0.81 2.13 -11.20
N VAL A 92 -0.44 2.69 -10.05
CA VAL A 92 0.43 3.86 -9.95
C VAL A 92 1.45 3.57 -8.86
N HIS A 93 2.69 4.02 -9.08
CA HIS A 93 3.72 4.00 -8.06
C HIS A 93 4.01 5.41 -7.59
N PHE A 94 4.31 5.54 -6.31
CA PHE A 94 4.77 6.79 -5.70
C PHE A 94 5.78 6.46 -4.61
N LYS A 95 6.45 7.49 -4.09
CA LYS A 95 7.49 7.30 -3.09
C LYS A 95 7.04 7.78 -1.73
N LEU A 96 7.41 7.02 -0.70
CA LEU A 96 7.31 7.46 0.68
C LEU A 96 8.39 8.52 0.97
N PRO A 97 8.29 9.26 2.10
CA PRO A 97 9.33 10.23 2.47
C PRO A 97 10.74 9.65 2.52
N SER A 98 10.89 8.37 2.85
CA SER A 98 12.18 7.67 2.84
C SER A 98 12.69 7.33 1.44
N GLU A 99 11.89 7.63 0.40
CA GLU A 99 12.08 7.27 -1.00
C GLU A 99 11.76 5.80 -1.32
N ALA A 100 11.29 5.01 -0.35
CA ALA A 100 10.78 3.68 -0.64
C ALA A 100 9.58 3.79 -1.60
N ARG A 101 9.60 2.98 -2.66
CA ARG A 101 8.58 3.01 -3.71
C ARG A 101 7.49 2.02 -3.36
N ILE A 102 6.22 2.47 -3.35
CA ILE A 102 5.08 1.59 -3.16
C ILE A 102 4.08 1.77 -4.30
N GLY A 103 3.24 0.76 -4.48
CA GLY A 103 2.20 0.80 -5.51
C GLY A 103 0.81 0.89 -4.92
N VAL A 104 -0.09 1.49 -5.67
CA VAL A 104 -1.52 1.43 -5.41
C VAL A 104 -2.22 1.08 -6.71
N TYR A 105 -3.22 0.20 -6.65
CA TYR A 105 -3.91 -0.20 -7.85
C TYR A 105 -5.41 -0.36 -7.66
N GLN A 106 -6.13 -0.14 -8.75
CA GLN A 106 -7.56 -0.42 -8.85
C GLN A 106 -7.71 -1.73 -9.60
N PRO A 107 -8.17 -2.81 -8.94
CA PRO A 107 -8.27 -4.12 -9.58
C PRO A 107 -9.29 -4.16 -10.71
N LYS A 108 -8.97 -4.96 -11.73
CA LYS A 108 -9.90 -5.36 -12.80
C LYS A 108 -10.29 -6.82 -12.66
N HIS A 109 -9.88 -7.49 -11.58
CA HIS A 109 -10.16 -8.89 -11.31
C HIS A 109 -11.11 -9.02 -10.11
N PRO A 110 -11.79 -10.15 -9.94
CA PRO A 110 -12.50 -10.43 -8.69
C PRO A 110 -11.51 -10.44 -7.53
N THR A 111 -11.87 -9.85 -6.41
CA THR A 111 -10.98 -9.76 -5.26
C THR A 111 -11.27 -10.86 -4.26
N ALA A 112 -10.23 -11.26 -3.52
CA ALA A 112 -10.32 -12.26 -2.47
C ALA A 112 -10.50 -11.64 -1.08
N LEU A 113 -10.65 -10.33 -1.00
CA LEU A 113 -10.67 -9.59 0.27
C LEU A 113 -11.80 -10.03 1.21
N SER A 114 -12.94 -10.43 0.65
CA SER A 114 -14.11 -10.84 1.43
C SER A 114 -14.10 -12.32 1.84
N LEU A 115 -13.11 -13.09 1.40
CA LEU A 115 -13.10 -14.54 1.61
C LEU A 115 -12.64 -14.94 3.02
N TRP A 116 -11.93 -14.09 3.73
CA TRP A 116 -11.54 -14.38 5.11
C TRP A 116 -12.74 -14.27 6.02
N PRO A 117 -12.95 -15.27 6.87
CA PRO A 117 -14.00 -15.18 7.90
C PRO A 117 -13.69 -14.05 8.87
N ARG A 118 -14.70 -13.30 9.22
CA ARG A 118 -14.59 -12.19 10.18
C ARG A 118 -15.37 -12.49 11.45
#